data_8c5aae6400d2219c36a9b67932cdd61b
#
_entry.id   8c5aae6400d2219c36a9b67932cdd61b
#
_cell.length_a   1.000
_cell.length_b   1.000
_cell.length_c   1.000
_cell.angle_alpha   90.00
_cell.angle_beta   90.00
_cell.angle_gamma   90.00
#
_symmetry.space_group_name_H-M   'P 1'
#
loop_
_entity.id
_entity.type
_entity.pdbx_description
1 polymer ?
#
loop_
_entity_poly.entity_id
_entity_poly.type
_entity_poly.pdbx_seq_one_letter_code
_entity_poly.pdbx_strand_id
1 'polypeptide(L)'
;IITTLPKAKELKPQIDKVITIGKKNILSNKKRLFSKLQDKKSVTKVFDELSKRYSSRKGGYSRVLKAGFRTGDDAPMAVIELVDRNPEAKKVDKPKKTEKKDKKNVAQPEPKVASK
;
A
#
# COMPACT_ATOMS: atom_id res chain seq x y z
N ILE A 1 -3.27 3.44 9.55
CA ILE A 1 -2.70 4.79 9.37
C ILE A 1 -3.03 5.60 10.60
N ILE A 2 -2.02 6.27 11.19
CA ILE A 2 -2.19 7.18 12.33
C ILE A 2 -2.29 8.61 11.79
N THR A 3 -3.32 9.34 12.20
CA THR A 3 -3.54 10.73 11.79
C THR A 3 -4.39 11.48 12.82
N THR A 4 -4.67 12.75 12.62
CA THR A 4 -5.56 13.49 13.52
C THR A 4 -7.02 13.03 13.35
N LEU A 5 -7.80 13.08 14.42
CA LEU A 5 -9.18 12.62 14.45
C LEU A 5 -10.09 13.27 13.39
N PRO A 6 -10.03 14.58 13.14
CA PRO A 6 -10.81 15.20 12.06
C PRO A 6 -10.48 14.61 10.68
N LYS A 7 -9.18 14.49 10.35
CA LYS A 7 -8.73 13.91 9.08
C LYS A 7 -9.17 12.46 8.91
N ALA A 8 -9.10 11.65 9.98
CA ALA A 8 -9.56 10.27 9.94
C ALA A 8 -11.07 10.16 9.70
N LYS A 9 -11.87 11.05 10.31
CA LYS A 9 -13.32 11.11 10.11
C LYS A 9 -13.69 11.50 8.68
N GLU A 10 -12.97 12.45 8.08
CA GLU A 10 -13.21 12.88 6.70
C GLU A 10 -12.74 11.84 5.67
N LEU A 11 -11.65 11.13 5.95
CA LEU A 11 -11.12 10.09 5.08
C LEU A 11 -12.04 8.86 5.01
N LYS A 12 -12.69 8.49 6.10
CA LYS A 12 -13.56 7.30 6.19
C LYS A 12 -14.63 7.25 5.08
N PRO A 13 -15.48 8.26 4.87
CA PRO A 13 -16.49 8.22 3.80
C PRO A 13 -15.86 8.20 2.40
N GLN A 14 -14.68 8.76 2.22
CA GLN A 14 -13.97 8.69 0.92
C GLN A 14 -13.54 7.26 0.60
N ILE A 15 -12.97 6.54 1.58
CA ILE A 15 -12.59 5.13 1.44
C ILE A 15 -13.83 4.28 1.13
N ASP A 16 -14.92 4.48 1.86
CA ASP A 16 -16.15 3.72 1.67
C ASP A 16 -16.72 3.92 0.25
N LYS A 17 -16.69 5.15 -0.28
CA LYS A 17 -17.07 5.43 -1.66
C LYS A 17 -16.16 4.73 -2.68
N VAL A 18 -14.84 4.76 -2.47
CA VAL A 18 -13.85 4.11 -3.35
C VAL A 18 -14.10 2.60 -3.43
N ILE A 19 -14.27 1.92 -2.29
CA ILE A 19 -14.51 0.48 -2.24
C ILE A 19 -15.86 0.14 -2.88
N THR A 20 -16.91 0.93 -2.63
CA THR A 20 -18.24 0.71 -3.21
C THR A 20 -18.21 0.80 -4.74
N ILE A 21 -17.50 1.79 -5.30
CA ILE A 21 -17.32 1.93 -6.75
C ILE A 21 -16.50 0.74 -7.30
N GLY A 22 -15.46 0.31 -6.56
CA GLY A 22 -14.61 -0.81 -6.94
C GLY A 22 -15.33 -2.15 -7.05
N LYS A 23 -16.45 -2.36 -6.35
CA LYS A 23 -17.24 -3.60 -6.43
C LYS A 23 -17.85 -3.85 -7.82
N LYS A 24 -18.14 -2.80 -8.56
CA LYS A 24 -18.66 -2.90 -9.94
C LYS A 24 -17.50 -2.70 -10.91
N ASN A 25 -17.00 -3.81 -11.49
CA ASN A 25 -15.87 -3.77 -12.43
C ASN A 25 -16.31 -3.31 -13.83
N ILE A 26 -16.71 -2.04 -13.94
CA ILE A 26 -17.11 -1.39 -15.18
C ILE A 26 -16.03 -0.37 -15.59
N LEU A 27 -15.82 -0.18 -16.89
CA LEU A 27 -14.81 0.75 -17.41
C LEU A 27 -15.00 2.20 -16.88
N SER A 28 -16.26 2.67 -16.78
CA SER A 28 -16.59 3.99 -16.24
C SER A 28 -16.12 4.14 -14.78
N ASN A 29 -16.30 3.09 -13.97
CA ASN A 29 -15.84 3.07 -12.58
C ASN A 29 -14.31 3.07 -12.48
N LYS A 30 -13.61 2.37 -13.38
CA LYS A 30 -12.14 2.42 -13.45
C LYS A 30 -11.64 3.82 -13.75
N LYS A 31 -12.22 4.50 -14.76
CA LYS A 31 -11.89 5.89 -15.08
C LYS A 31 -12.15 6.83 -13.90
N ARG A 32 -13.31 6.68 -13.23
CA ARG A 32 -13.70 7.47 -12.07
C ARG A 32 -12.76 7.27 -10.87
N LEU A 33 -12.33 6.02 -10.59
CA LEU A 33 -11.35 5.76 -9.53
C LEU A 33 -9.96 6.25 -9.90
N PHE A 34 -9.57 6.11 -11.16
CA PHE A 34 -8.29 6.63 -11.62
C PHE A 34 -8.19 8.15 -11.47
N SER A 35 -9.24 8.91 -11.80
CA SER A 35 -9.26 10.36 -11.61
C SER A 35 -9.16 10.78 -10.14
N LYS A 36 -9.62 9.93 -9.20
CA LYS A 36 -9.53 10.19 -7.75
C LYS A 36 -8.19 9.78 -7.13
N LEU A 37 -7.67 8.61 -7.51
CA LEU A 37 -6.48 8.03 -6.88
C LEU A 37 -5.19 8.39 -7.61
N GLN A 38 -5.28 8.73 -8.91
CA GLN A 38 -4.17 9.11 -9.80
C GLN A 38 -3.01 8.09 -9.84
N ASP A 39 -3.23 6.89 -9.30
CA ASP A 39 -2.26 5.79 -9.26
C ASP A 39 -2.89 4.50 -9.79
N LYS A 40 -2.28 3.97 -10.86
CA LYS A 40 -2.74 2.75 -11.53
C LYS A 40 -2.66 1.52 -10.62
N LYS A 41 -1.59 1.42 -9.80
CA LYS A 41 -1.40 0.28 -8.89
C LYS A 41 -2.49 0.22 -7.82
N SER A 42 -2.81 1.38 -7.23
CA SER A 42 -3.87 1.48 -6.23
C SER A 42 -5.24 1.16 -6.82
N VAL A 43 -5.54 1.63 -8.04
CA VAL A 43 -6.79 1.30 -8.73
C VAL A 43 -6.91 -0.21 -8.98
N THR A 44 -5.86 -0.85 -9.51
CA THR A 44 -5.82 -2.30 -9.73
C THR A 44 -6.07 -3.05 -8.41
N LYS A 45 -5.39 -2.66 -7.33
CA LYS A 45 -5.58 -3.27 -6.01
C LYS A 45 -7.01 -3.16 -5.47
N VAL A 46 -7.69 -2.04 -5.72
CA VAL A 46 -9.09 -1.87 -5.32
C VAL A 46 -9.98 -2.88 -6.04
N PHE A 47 -9.81 -3.11 -7.36
CA PHE A 47 -10.63 -4.05 -8.12
C PHE A 47 -10.29 -5.51 -7.86
N ASP A 48 -9.01 -5.85 -7.74
CA ASP A 48 -8.57 -7.25 -7.67
C ASP A 48 -8.65 -7.82 -6.26
N GLU A 49 -8.26 -7.04 -5.24
CA GLU A 49 -8.20 -7.50 -3.86
C GLU A 49 -9.38 -6.99 -3.02
N LEU A 50 -9.54 -5.65 -2.94
CA LEU A 50 -10.48 -5.06 -1.98
C LEU A 50 -11.94 -5.33 -2.36
N SER A 51 -12.29 -5.28 -3.64
CA SER A 51 -13.66 -5.56 -4.09
C SER A 51 -14.09 -6.99 -3.76
N LYS A 52 -13.19 -7.96 -3.89
CA LYS A 52 -13.45 -9.37 -3.54
C LYS A 52 -13.58 -9.56 -2.04
N ARG A 53 -12.67 -8.97 -1.27
CA ARG A 53 -12.64 -9.03 0.19
C ARG A 53 -13.92 -8.49 0.81
N TYR A 54 -14.43 -7.39 0.29
CA TYR A 54 -15.62 -6.72 0.82
C TYR A 54 -16.90 -7.02 0.05
N SER A 55 -16.94 -8.06 -0.79
CA SER A 55 -18.11 -8.40 -1.63
C SER A 55 -19.38 -8.57 -0.81
N SER A 56 -19.33 -9.25 0.32
CA SER A 56 -20.45 -9.52 1.21
C SER A 56 -20.87 -8.33 2.08
N ARG A 57 -19.96 -7.36 2.34
CA ARG A 57 -20.24 -6.24 3.22
C ARG A 57 -20.87 -5.08 2.44
N LYS A 58 -22.01 -4.57 2.89
CA LYS A 58 -22.76 -3.49 2.20
C LYS A 58 -22.22 -2.08 2.45
N GLY A 59 -21.32 -1.89 3.44
CA GLY A 59 -20.72 -0.59 3.80
C GLY A 59 -19.89 -0.68 5.06
N GLY A 60 -19.30 0.45 5.51
CA GLY A 60 -18.48 0.48 6.72
C GLY A 60 -17.21 -0.35 6.61
N TYR A 61 -16.46 -0.17 5.52
CA TYR A 61 -15.24 -0.94 5.24
C TYR A 61 -14.05 -0.50 6.08
N SER A 62 -14.14 0.68 6.68
CA SER A 62 -13.09 1.24 7.54
C SER A 62 -13.63 1.61 8.92
N ARG A 63 -12.76 1.56 9.92
CA ARG A 63 -13.05 2.02 11.28
C ARG A 63 -12.01 3.02 11.74
N VAL A 64 -12.43 3.92 12.62
CA VAL A 64 -11.61 4.94 13.25
C VAL A 64 -11.57 4.66 14.74
N LEU A 65 -10.37 4.51 15.28
CA LEU A 65 -10.11 4.29 16.71
C LEU A 65 -9.41 5.54 17.25
N LYS A 66 -9.85 6.05 18.40
CA LYS A 66 -9.17 7.15 19.09
C LYS A 66 -7.83 6.66 19.64
N ALA A 67 -6.77 7.45 19.46
CA ALA A 67 -5.40 7.09 19.85
C ALA A 67 -4.77 8.09 20.84
N GLY A 68 -5.61 8.84 21.59
CA GLY A 68 -5.14 9.84 22.54
C GLY A 68 -4.77 11.17 21.88
N PHE A 69 -3.83 11.86 22.47
CA PHE A 69 -3.39 13.19 22.04
C PHE A 69 -1.92 13.17 21.63
N ARG A 70 -1.55 14.06 20.72
CA ARG A 70 -0.17 14.18 20.25
C ARG A 70 0.66 15.03 21.19
N THR A 71 1.84 14.53 21.58
CA THR A 71 2.78 15.30 22.40
C THR A 71 3.24 16.55 21.66
N GLY A 72 3.17 17.69 22.33
CA GLY A 72 3.61 18.98 21.83
C GLY A 72 2.46 19.96 21.50
N ASP A 73 1.44 19.54 20.72
CA ASP A 73 0.32 20.38 20.30
C ASP A 73 -1.05 19.89 20.79
N ASP A 74 -1.07 18.83 21.56
CA ASP A 74 -2.30 18.21 22.16
C ASP A 74 -3.41 17.90 21.13
N ALA A 75 -3.04 17.70 19.86
CA ALA A 75 -3.99 17.37 18.82
C ALA A 75 -4.59 15.98 19.03
N PRO A 76 -5.93 15.80 18.93
CA PRO A 76 -6.57 14.51 19.08
C PRO A 76 -6.17 13.58 17.92
N MET A 77 -5.57 12.43 18.25
CA MET A 77 -5.09 11.45 17.30
C MET A 77 -6.08 10.31 17.10
N ALA A 78 -6.05 9.70 15.94
CA ALA A 78 -6.84 8.53 15.61
C ALA A 78 -6.07 7.57 14.69
N VAL A 79 -6.40 6.29 14.81
CA VAL A 79 -5.97 5.24 13.88
C VAL A 79 -7.15 4.94 12.96
N ILE A 80 -6.95 5.06 11.66
CA ILE A 80 -7.90 4.58 10.66
C ILE A 80 -7.38 3.29 10.03
N GLU A 81 -8.21 2.27 9.98
CA GLU A 81 -7.86 0.96 9.42
C GLU A 81 -9.02 0.34 8.65
N LEU A 82 -8.70 -0.62 7.78
CA LEU A 82 -9.69 -1.47 7.12
C LEU A 82 -10.17 -2.56 8.10
N VAL A 83 -11.48 -2.82 8.14
CA VAL A 83 -12.09 -3.76 9.11
C VAL A 83 -11.55 -5.18 8.93
N ASP A 84 -11.52 -5.67 7.69
CA ASP A 84 -11.03 -7.01 7.35
C ASP A 84 -9.60 -6.91 6.81
N ARG A 85 -8.66 -6.57 7.70
CA ARG A 85 -7.25 -6.43 7.34
C ARG A 85 -6.60 -7.78 7.08
N ASN A 86 -5.81 -7.90 6.00
CA ASN A 86 -4.96 -9.05 5.80
C ASN A 86 -3.75 -8.97 6.74
N PRO A 87 -3.60 -9.89 7.72
CA PRO A 87 -2.49 -9.90 8.66
C PRO A 87 -1.15 -10.19 7.98
N GLU A 88 -1.15 -10.95 6.88
CA GLU A 88 0.05 -11.31 6.12
C GLU A 88 0.59 -10.16 5.26
N ALA A 89 -0.23 -9.15 5.00
CA ALA A 89 0.18 -7.95 4.24
C ALA A 89 1.00 -6.94 5.08
N LYS A 90 1.50 -7.31 6.25
CA LYS A 90 2.51 -6.51 6.95
C LYS A 90 3.69 -6.35 6.00
N LYS A 91 4.14 -5.11 5.79
CA LYS A 91 5.41 -4.84 5.11
C LYS A 91 6.48 -5.61 5.87
N VAL A 92 6.94 -6.71 5.29
CA VAL A 92 8.21 -7.29 5.70
C VAL A 92 9.22 -6.21 5.37
N ASP A 93 9.94 -5.71 6.36
CA ASP A 93 11.05 -4.80 6.13
C ASP A 93 11.96 -5.48 5.12
N LYS A 94 12.01 -4.92 3.91
CA LYS A 94 12.90 -5.44 2.88
C LYS A 94 14.29 -5.34 3.48
N PRO A 95 15.05 -6.45 3.59
CA PRO A 95 16.42 -6.36 4.05
C PRO A 95 17.11 -5.32 3.18
N LYS A 96 17.77 -4.33 3.80
CA LYS A 96 18.57 -3.34 3.06
C LYS A 96 19.44 -4.14 2.10
N LYS A 97 19.30 -3.90 0.79
CA LYS A 97 20.22 -4.39 -0.20
C LYS A 97 21.59 -3.87 0.25
N THR A 98 22.35 -4.71 0.94
CA THR A 98 23.79 -4.53 1.04
C THR A 98 24.29 -4.60 -0.39
N GLU A 99 24.72 -3.47 -0.90
CA GLU A 99 25.38 -3.38 -2.19
C GLU A 99 26.55 -4.33 -2.15
N LYS A 100 26.45 -5.43 -2.89
CA LYS A 100 27.58 -6.24 -3.29
C LYS A 100 28.35 -5.44 -4.35
N LYS A 101 29.05 -4.41 -3.93
CA LYS A 101 30.27 -3.95 -4.55
C LYS A 101 31.36 -4.86 -4.00
N ASP A 102 32.16 -5.34 -4.91
CA ASP A 102 33.35 -6.16 -4.76
C ASP A 102 33.16 -7.63 -5.10
N LYS A 103 33.28 -7.88 -6.39
CA LYS A 103 34.02 -9.02 -6.96
C LYS A 103 33.97 -8.95 -8.50
N LYS A 104 34.72 -8.00 -9.04
CA LYS A 104 35.16 -8.03 -10.42
C LYS A 104 36.59 -7.55 -10.44
N ASN A 105 37.47 -8.42 -10.02
CA ASN A 105 38.88 -8.41 -10.36
C ASN A 105 39.48 -9.65 -9.72
N VAL A 106 39.64 -10.70 -10.49
CA VAL A 106 40.76 -11.64 -10.49
C VAL A 106 40.43 -12.71 -11.55
N ALA A 107 41.38 -12.84 -12.46
CA ALA A 107 41.66 -13.93 -13.37
C ALA A 107 41.54 -13.58 -14.86
N GLN A 108 42.57 -12.93 -15.37
CA GLN A 108 43.01 -13.21 -16.70
C GLN A 108 43.93 -14.45 -16.63
N PRO A 109 43.70 -15.50 -17.40
CA PRO A 109 44.71 -16.50 -17.64
C PRO A 109 45.60 -16.04 -18.78
N GLU A 110 46.90 -16.00 -18.54
CA GLU A 110 47.95 -15.78 -19.51
C GLU A 110 47.95 -16.87 -20.62
N PRO A 111 48.26 -16.52 -21.88
CA PRO A 111 48.44 -17.50 -22.92
C PRO A 111 49.83 -18.14 -22.79
N LYS A 112 49.85 -19.45 -22.60
CA LYS A 112 51.08 -20.26 -22.73
C LYS A 112 51.61 -20.19 -24.16
N VAL A 113 52.75 -19.57 -24.30
CA VAL A 113 53.60 -19.70 -25.48
C VAL A 113 54.18 -21.12 -25.51
N ALA A 114 53.83 -21.92 -26.48
CA ALA A 114 54.48 -23.16 -26.79
C ALA A 114 55.57 -22.89 -27.82
N SER A 115 56.83 -23.09 -27.39
CA SER A 115 57.94 -23.18 -28.23
C SER A 115 57.95 -24.53 -28.96
N LYS A 116 57.95 -24.54 -30.22
CA LYS A 116 58.85 -25.10 -31.15
C LYS A 116 58.12 -25.52 -32.39
#